data_4982af91920ce6a266841b8e9fb95f40
#
_entry.id   4982af91920ce6a266841b8e9fb95f40
#
_cell.length_a   1.000
_cell.length_b   1.000
_cell.length_c   1.000
_cell.angle_alpha   90.00
_cell.angle_beta   90.00
_cell.angle_gamma   90.00
#
_symmetry.space_group_name_H-M   'P 1'
#
loop_
_entity.id
_entity.type
_entity.pdbx_description
1 polymer ?
#
loop_
_entity_poly.entity_id
_entity_poly.type
_entity_poly.pdbx_seq_one_letter_code
_entity_poly.pdbx_strand_id
1 'polypeptide(L)'
;MEKKYDIVVIGGGPGGYVAAIRAAQLGKKVAIIEESLLGGVCLNWGCIPTKSLLKNAFVLDIVKNAGKYGIEIPKYDVKWDKVIQRSRNISKRLNKGIEYLMNKNKIDFINSKAILKNANTILINDSKDEINSEFIVLATGTKQKNLPGLKIDKK
;
A
#
# COMPACT_ATOMS: atom_id res chain seq x y z
N MET A 1 0.81 -24.81 -16.77
CA MET A 1 1.85 -25.24 -15.79
C MET A 1 1.42 -24.79 -14.41
N GLU A 2 1.33 -25.73 -13.49
CA GLU A 2 0.98 -25.47 -12.10
C GLU A 2 2.11 -24.66 -11.42
N LYS A 3 1.83 -23.42 -11.01
CA LYS A 3 2.84 -22.60 -10.32
C LYS A 3 2.94 -23.06 -8.87
N LYS A 4 4.10 -23.58 -8.48
CA LYS A 4 4.39 -24.01 -7.11
C LYS A 4 5.39 -23.05 -6.45
N TYR A 5 5.05 -22.61 -5.23
CA TYR A 5 5.87 -21.72 -4.37
C TYR A 5 6.13 -22.37 -3.01
N ASP A 6 7.20 -21.98 -2.35
CA ASP A 6 7.40 -22.33 -0.95
C ASP A 6 6.45 -21.52 -0.07
N ILE A 7 6.33 -20.21 -0.35
CA ILE A 7 5.47 -19.31 0.41
C ILE A 7 4.66 -18.42 -0.53
N VAL A 8 3.36 -18.35 -0.31
CA VAL A 8 2.49 -17.35 -0.91
C VAL A 8 1.96 -16.42 0.16
N VAL A 9 2.13 -15.11 -0.05
CA VAL A 9 1.60 -14.07 0.83
C VAL A 9 0.35 -13.46 0.19
N ILE A 10 -0.78 -13.47 0.89
CA ILE A 10 -2.03 -12.85 0.46
C ILE A 10 -2.18 -11.51 1.17
N GLY A 11 -2.14 -10.43 0.39
CA GLY A 11 -2.16 -9.05 0.84
C GLY A 11 -0.81 -8.36 0.75
N GLY A 12 -0.78 -7.22 0.03
CA GLY A 12 0.41 -6.43 -0.28
C GLY A 12 0.66 -5.26 0.67
N GLY A 13 0.00 -5.23 1.83
CA GLY A 13 0.20 -4.21 2.87
C GLY A 13 1.54 -4.36 3.62
N PRO A 14 1.82 -3.50 4.63
CA PRO A 14 3.10 -3.52 5.36
C PRO A 14 3.47 -4.87 5.95
N GLY A 15 2.51 -5.63 6.48
CA GLY A 15 2.75 -6.98 6.96
C GLY A 15 3.13 -7.95 5.83
N GLY A 16 2.42 -7.86 4.70
CA GLY A 16 2.59 -8.77 3.58
C GLY A 16 3.89 -8.57 2.81
N TYR A 17 4.14 -7.34 2.30
CA TYR A 17 5.36 -7.12 1.50
C TYR A 17 6.65 -7.30 2.31
N VAL A 18 6.64 -6.98 3.61
CA VAL A 18 7.81 -7.21 4.48
C VAL A 18 8.04 -8.70 4.68
N ALA A 19 6.98 -9.48 4.95
CA ALA A 19 7.07 -10.94 5.08
C ALA A 19 7.59 -11.59 3.78
N ALA A 20 7.05 -11.18 2.62
CA ALA A 20 7.47 -11.68 1.33
C ALA A 20 8.95 -11.41 1.05
N ILE A 21 9.43 -10.17 1.29
CA ILE A 21 10.83 -9.80 1.12
C ILE A 21 11.71 -10.65 2.05
N ARG A 22 11.33 -10.78 3.32
CA ARG A 22 12.13 -11.55 4.27
C ARG A 22 12.20 -13.03 3.90
N ALA A 23 11.11 -13.64 3.49
CA ALA A 23 11.07 -15.02 3.01
C ALA A 23 12.00 -15.23 1.81
N ALA A 24 11.95 -14.31 0.83
CA ALA A 24 12.82 -14.39 -0.35
C ALA A 24 14.31 -14.23 0.02
N GLN A 25 14.64 -13.32 0.96
CA GLN A 25 16.01 -13.18 1.48
C GLN A 25 16.52 -14.43 2.20
N LEU A 26 15.62 -15.26 2.72
CA LEU A 26 15.94 -16.57 3.32
C LEU A 26 15.98 -17.70 2.28
N GLY A 27 16.01 -17.37 0.99
CA GLY A 27 16.15 -18.34 -0.11
C GLY A 27 14.86 -19.04 -0.52
N LYS A 28 13.69 -18.60 -0.05
CA LYS A 28 12.40 -19.19 -0.42
C LYS A 28 11.90 -18.67 -1.76
N LYS A 29 11.21 -19.51 -2.53
CA LYS A 29 10.48 -19.12 -3.73
C LYS A 29 9.14 -18.53 -3.31
N VAL A 30 8.95 -17.23 -3.51
CA VAL A 30 7.82 -16.46 -2.94
C VAL A 30 6.97 -15.84 -4.04
N ALA A 31 5.65 -15.88 -3.84
CA ALA A 31 4.71 -15.00 -4.53
C ALA A 31 3.95 -14.12 -3.53
N ILE A 32 3.55 -12.94 -3.96
CA ILE A 32 2.65 -12.05 -3.24
C ILE A 32 1.43 -11.74 -4.11
N ILE A 33 0.23 -11.88 -3.56
CA ILE A 33 -1.04 -11.62 -4.24
C ILE A 33 -1.70 -10.41 -3.60
N GLU A 34 -2.00 -9.38 -4.42
CA GLU A 34 -2.69 -8.16 -3.98
C GLU A 34 -3.68 -7.72 -5.05
N GLU A 35 -4.92 -7.47 -4.67
CA GLU A 35 -5.99 -7.08 -5.61
C GLU A 35 -5.93 -5.61 -6.04
N SER A 36 -5.20 -4.77 -5.30
CA SER A 36 -5.11 -3.33 -5.53
C SER A 36 -3.66 -2.89 -5.73
N LEU A 37 -3.14 -2.07 -4.83
CA LEU A 37 -1.80 -1.52 -4.88
C LEU A 37 -0.93 -2.06 -3.75
N LEU A 38 0.30 -2.41 -4.06
CA LEU A 38 1.30 -2.74 -3.04
C LEU A 38 1.47 -1.58 -2.06
N GLY A 39 1.79 -1.89 -0.79
CA GLY A 39 1.93 -0.91 0.28
C GLY A 39 0.70 -0.74 1.16
N GLY A 40 -0.46 -1.28 0.75
CA GLY A 40 -1.70 -1.29 1.52
C GLY A 40 -2.24 0.10 1.87
N VAL A 41 -3.12 0.16 2.86
CA VAL A 41 -3.82 1.39 3.27
C VAL A 41 -2.84 2.48 3.72
N CYS A 42 -1.84 2.15 4.53
CA CYS A 42 -0.90 3.12 5.09
C CYS A 42 -0.20 3.93 3.99
N LEU A 43 0.29 3.27 2.96
CA LEU A 43 1.06 3.92 1.91
C LEU A 43 0.15 4.67 0.92
N ASN A 44 -0.97 4.05 0.53
CA ASN A 44 -1.77 4.56 -0.58
C ASN A 44 -2.88 5.51 -0.14
N TRP A 45 -3.50 5.30 1.04
CA TRP A 45 -4.68 6.05 1.48
C TRP A 45 -4.63 6.51 2.94
N GLY A 46 -3.57 6.18 3.69
CA GLY A 46 -3.46 6.42 5.13
C GLY A 46 -2.26 7.28 5.52
N CYS A 47 -1.27 6.68 6.14
CA CYS A 47 -0.14 7.34 6.81
C CYS A 47 0.63 8.32 5.90
N ILE A 48 0.97 7.88 4.69
CA ILE A 48 1.82 8.66 3.79
C ILE A 48 1.09 9.87 3.21
N PRO A 49 -0.11 9.74 2.61
CA PRO A 49 -0.87 10.92 2.19
C PRO A 49 -1.15 11.87 3.34
N THR A 50 -1.52 11.38 4.52
CA THR A 50 -1.78 12.20 5.70
C THR A 50 -0.55 13.00 6.12
N LYS A 51 0.63 12.36 6.22
CA LYS A 51 1.89 13.05 6.54
C LYS A 51 2.26 14.10 5.49
N SER A 52 1.98 13.83 4.22
CA SER A 52 2.19 14.82 3.16
C SER A 52 1.31 16.06 3.35
N LEU A 53 0.03 15.87 3.68
CA LEU A 53 -0.92 16.98 3.94
C LEU A 53 -0.53 17.75 5.20
N LEU A 54 -0.17 17.06 6.28
CA LEU A 54 0.32 17.71 7.51
C LEU A 54 1.58 18.55 7.25
N LYS A 55 2.50 18.08 6.39
CA LYS A 55 3.68 18.88 6.01
C LYS A 55 3.27 20.15 5.25
N ASN A 56 2.26 20.07 4.38
CA ASN A 56 1.75 21.27 3.71
C ASN A 56 1.11 22.25 4.69
N ALA A 57 0.33 21.76 5.67
CA ALA A 57 -0.23 22.59 6.73
C ALA A 57 0.86 23.28 7.56
N PHE A 58 1.91 22.54 7.93
CA PHE A 58 3.07 23.10 8.62
C PHE A 58 3.78 24.19 7.82
N VAL A 59 3.98 23.99 6.51
CA VAL A 59 4.59 25.01 5.64
C VAL A 59 3.70 26.26 5.57
N LEU A 60 2.38 26.07 5.46
CA LEU A 60 1.44 27.21 5.45
C LEU A 60 1.47 27.99 6.77
N ASP A 61 1.60 27.30 7.90
CA ASP A 61 1.72 27.92 9.21
C ASP A 61 3.02 28.76 9.30
N ILE A 62 4.15 28.25 8.81
CA ILE A 62 5.40 29.02 8.71
C ILE A 62 5.20 30.28 7.84
N VAL A 63 4.57 30.14 6.67
CA VAL A 63 4.31 31.29 5.78
C VAL A 63 3.44 32.35 6.45
N LYS A 64 2.38 31.94 7.16
CA LYS A 64 1.50 32.83 7.91
C LYS A 64 2.23 33.58 9.05
N ASN A 65 3.19 32.93 9.67
CA ASN A 65 3.93 33.44 10.81
C ASN A 65 5.34 33.97 10.45
N ALA A 66 5.63 34.14 9.16
CA ALA A 66 6.96 34.52 8.66
C ALA A 66 7.49 35.83 9.25
N GLY A 67 6.61 36.81 9.54
CA GLY A 67 6.97 38.06 10.19
C GLY A 67 7.65 37.90 11.55
N LYS A 68 7.36 36.84 12.31
CA LYS A 68 8.06 36.53 13.56
C LYS A 68 9.55 36.21 13.37
N TYR A 69 9.94 35.88 12.16
CA TYR A 69 11.31 35.56 11.76
C TYR A 69 11.95 36.64 10.91
N GLY A 70 11.33 37.86 10.86
CA GLY A 70 11.79 38.99 10.06
C GLY A 70 11.61 38.81 8.55
N ILE A 71 10.74 37.92 8.12
CA ILE A 71 10.45 37.64 6.70
C ILE A 71 9.07 38.21 6.38
N GLU A 72 8.99 39.17 5.47
CA GLU A 72 7.73 39.73 4.99
C GLU A 72 7.23 38.98 3.76
N ILE A 73 6.02 38.44 3.81
CA ILE A 73 5.34 37.80 2.70
C ILE A 73 4.03 38.54 2.40
N PRO A 74 4.04 39.50 1.48
CA PRO A 74 2.89 40.41 1.25
C PRO A 74 1.67 39.66 0.69
N LYS A 75 1.87 38.58 -0.07
CA LYS A 75 0.77 37.78 -0.66
C LYS A 75 1.20 36.35 -0.92
N TYR A 76 0.31 35.43 -0.63
CA TYR A 76 0.45 34.03 -1.01
C TYR A 76 -0.90 33.44 -1.42
N ASP A 77 -0.87 32.37 -2.22
CA ASP A 77 -2.05 31.63 -2.66
C ASP A 77 -1.85 30.13 -2.44
N VAL A 78 -2.88 29.44 -1.96
CA VAL A 78 -2.87 28.00 -1.70
C VAL A 78 -3.60 27.29 -2.83
N LYS A 79 -2.86 26.66 -3.72
CA LYS A 79 -3.42 25.86 -4.82
C LYS A 79 -3.68 24.43 -4.33
N TRP A 80 -4.93 24.18 -3.93
CA TRP A 80 -5.33 22.89 -3.33
C TRP A 80 -5.05 21.69 -4.23
N ASP A 81 -5.28 21.82 -5.53
CA ASP A 81 -4.99 20.75 -6.50
C ASP A 81 -3.53 20.32 -6.46
N LYS A 82 -2.59 21.27 -6.33
CA LYS A 82 -1.16 20.98 -6.21
C LYS A 82 -0.81 20.31 -4.88
N VAL A 83 -1.52 20.65 -3.81
CA VAL A 83 -1.36 20.01 -2.48
C VAL A 83 -1.75 18.53 -2.60
N ILE A 84 -2.91 18.25 -3.16
CA ILE A 84 -3.40 16.87 -3.37
C ILE A 84 -2.48 16.12 -4.33
N GLN A 85 -2.13 16.71 -5.46
CA GLN A 85 -1.22 16.10 -6.45
C GLN A 85 0.13 15.71 -5.83
N ARG A 86 0.71 16.59 -4.98
CA ARG A 86 1.94 16.30 -4.26
C ARG A 86 1.78 15.06 -3.37
N SER A 87 0.70 14.97 -2.61
CA SER A 87 0.39 13.82 -1.75
C SER A 87 0.32 12.51 -2.56
N ARG A 88 -0.40 12.53 -3.68
CA ARG A 88 -0.55 11.37 -4.57
C ARG A 88 0.77 10.95 -5.22
N ASN A 89 1.58 11.92 -5.65
CA ASN A 89 2.90 11.65 -6.24
C ASN A 89 3.86 10.98 -5.25
N ILE A 90 3.83 11.37 -3.97
CA ILE A 90 4.63 10.74 -2.93
C ILE A 90 4.21 9.27 -2.75
N SER A 91 2.91 9.00 -2.60
CA SER A 91 2.39 7.64 -2.48
C SER A 91 2.77 6.78 -3.70
N LYS A 92 2.58 7.30 -4.91
CA LYS A 92 2.93 6.61 -6.15
C LYS A 92 4.42 6.28 -6.25
N ARG A 93 5.31 7.21 -5.84
CA ARG A 93 6.75 6.97 -5.82
C ARG A 93 7.14 5.85 -4.86
N LEU A 94 6.55 5.82 -3.67
CA LEU A 94 6.83 4.78 -2.67
C LEU A 94 6.26 3.43 -3.09
N ASN A 95 5.08 3.40 -3.73
CA ASN A 95 4.51 2.19 -4.30
C ASN A 95 5.45 1.55 -5.32
N LYS A 96 5.96 2.35 -6.28
CA LYS A 96 7.00 1.90 -7.23
C LYS A 96 8.27 1.38 -6.54
N GLY A 97 8.62 1.94 -5.38
CA GLY A 97 9.73 1.45 -4.57
C GLY A 97 9.49 0.04 -4.04
N ILE A 98 8.25 -0.28 -3.64
CA ILE A 98 7.89 -1.65 -3.21
C ILE A 98 7.89 -2.59 -4.42
N GLU A 99 7.34 -2.20 -5.57
CA GLU A 99 7.40 -2.99 -6.80
C GLU A 99 8.85 -3.31 -7.19
N TYR A 100 9.74 -2.32 -7.10
CA TYR A 100 11.18 -2.52 -7.31
C TYR A 100 11.75 -3.56 -6.33
N LEU A 101 11.37 -3.51 -5.05
CA LEU A 101 11.83 -4.48 -4.05
C LEU A 101 11.30 -5.90 -4.33
N MET A 102 10.08 -6.05 -4.83
CA MET A 102 9.57 -7.36 -5.28
C MET A 102 10.47 -7.91 -6.39
N ASN A 103 10.72 -7.14 -7.43
CA ASN A 103 11.56 -7.52 -8.56
C ASN A 103 13.01 -7.82 -8.13
N LYS A 104 13.60 -6.96 -7.30
CA LYS A 104 14.98 -7.14 -6.76
C LYS A 104 15.14 -8.45 -6.02
N ASN A 105 14.13 -8.86 -5.25
CA ASN A 105 14.15 -10.09 -4.47
C ASN A 105 13.54 -11.29 -5.25
N LYS A 106 13.24 -11.13 -6.54
CA LYS A 106 12.66 -12.18 -7.41
C LYS A 106 11.35 -12.75 -6.85
N ILE A 107 10.53 -11.89 -6.26
CA ILE A 107 9.20 -12.23 -5.75
C ILE A 107 8.19 -12.03 -6.88
N ASP A 108 7.40 -13.04 -7.18
CA ASP A 108 6.34 -12.97 -8.17
C ASP A 108 5.18 -12.13 -7.59
N PHE A 109 4.95 -10.94 -8.16
CA PHE A 109 3.77 -10.13 -7.83
C PHE A 109 2.60 -10.52 -8.74
N ILE A 110 1.49 -10.92 -8.13
CA ILE A 110 0.26 -11.32 -8.80
C ILE A 110 -0.83 -10.33 -8.43
N ASN A 111 -1.20 -9.48 -9.39
CA ASN A 111 -2.29 -8.53 -9.18
C ASN A 111 -3.63 -9.22 -9.41
N SER A 112 -4.21 -9.78 -8.35
CA SER A 112 -5.47 -10.50 -8.38
C SER A 112 -6.09 -10.58 -6.99
N LYS A 113 -7.38 -10.86 -6.95
CA LYS A 113 -8.06 -11.32 -5.75
C LYS A 113 -7.67 -12.79 -5.50
N ALA A 114 -7.42 -13.12 -4.24
CA ALA A 114 -7.10 -14.48 -3.80
C ALA A 114 -8.24 -15.07 -2.97
N ILE A 115 -8.55 -16.34 -3.21
CA ILE A 115 -9.52 -17.13 -2.44
C ILE A 115 -8.81 -18.41 -2.00
N LEU A 116 -8.84 -18.72 -0.71
CA LEU A 116 -8.32 -19.99 -0.20
C LEU A 116 -9.26 -21.13 -0.60
N LYS A 117 -8.73 -22.11 -1.34
CA LYS A 117 -9.43 -23.36 -1.64
C LYS A 117 -9.22 -24.38 -0.53
N ASN A 118 -7.99 -24.48 -0.05
CA ASN A 118 -7.57 -25.33 1.09
C ASN A 118 -6.26 -24.78 1.68
N ALA A 119 -5.62 -25.55 2.58
CA ALA A 119 -4.41 -25.13 3.30
C ALA A 119 -3.20 -24.84 2.38
N ASN A 120 -3.19 -25.36 1.16
CA ASN A 120 -2.04 -25.26 0.24
C ASN A 120 -2.40 -24.72 -1.13
N THR A 121 -3.69 -24.47 -1.42
CA THR A 121 -4.16 -24.07 -2.76
C THR A 121 -4.94 -22.76 -2.69
N ILE A 122 -4.57 -21.85 -3.56
CA ILE A 122 -5.17 -20.51 -3.69
C ILE A 122 -5.75 -20.40 -5.09
N LEU A 123 -6.98 -19.91 -5.17
CA LEU A 123 -7.66 -19.55 -6.43
C LEU A 123 -7.42 -18.07 -6.72
N ILE A 124 -7.10 -17.75 -7.96
CA ILE A 124 -6.96 -16.40 -8.50
C ILE A 124 -7.78 -16.25 -9.78
N ASN A 125 -7.85 -15.03 -10.33
CA ASN A 125 -8.55 -14.73 -11.58
C ASN A 125 -9.99 -15.27 -11.60
N ASP A 126 -10.77 -14.93 -10.55
CA ASP A 126 -12.15 -15.39 -10.37
C ASP A 126 -12.29 -16.92 -10.39
N SER A 127 -11.33 -17.60 -9.74
CA SER A 127 -11.27 -19.07 -9.61
C SER A 127 -10.94 -19.83 -10.91
N LYS A 128 -10.37 -19.14 -11.92
CA LYS A 128 -9.95 -19.78 -13.17
C LYS A 128 -8.58 -20.43 -13.07
N ASP A 129 -7.71 -19.89 -12.21
CA ASP A 129 -6.34 -20.39 -12.04
C ASP A 129 -6.07 -20.81 -10.59
N GLU A 130 -5.22 -21.80 -10.41
CA GLU A 130 -4.79 -22.32 -9.12
C GLU A 130 -3.28 -22.08 -8.91
N ILE A 131 -2.95 -21.71 -7.67
CA ILE A 131 -1.57 -21.59 -7.20
C ILE A 131 -1.38 -22.50 -6.01
N ASN A 132 -0.35 -23.33 -6.03
CA ASN A 132 0.02 -24.21 -4.93
C ASN A 132 1.20 -23.65 -4.15
N SER A 133 1.14 -23.78 -2.81
CA SER A 133 2.16 -23.31 -1.89
C SER A 133 2.32 -24.26 -0.71
N GLU A 134 3.55 -24.40 -0.22
CA GLU A 134 3.81 -25.14 1.00
C GLU A 134 3.24 -24.40 2.23
N PHE A 135 3.43 -23.08 2.27
CA PHE A 135 2.91 -22.20 3.31
C PHE A 135 2.17 -21.01 2.72
N ILE A 136 1.11 -20.59 3.39
CA ILE A 136 0.31 -19.42 3.04
C ILE A 136 0.32 -18.43 4.21
N VAL A 137 0.71 -17.18 3.95
CA VAL A 137 0.68 -16.07 4.92
C VAL A 137 -0.51 -15.18 4.60
N LEU A 138 -1.44 -15.06 5.54
CA LEU A 138 -2.59 -14.15 5.43
C LEU A 138 -2.23 -12.79 6.01
N ALA A 139 -2.13 -11.78 5.14
CA ALA A 139 -1.83 -10.39 5.49
C ALA A 139 -2.84 -9.42 4.85
N THR A 140 -4.11 -9.82 4.81
CA THR A 140 -5.21 -9.20 4.05
C THR A 140 -5.65 -7.85 4.59
N GLY A 141 -5.16 -7.42 5.75
CA GLY A 141 -5.55 -6.16 6.38
C GLY A 141 -6.98 -6.16 6.90
N THR A 142 -7.57 -4.97 7.00
CA THR A 142 -8.91 -4.77 7.57
C THR A 142 -9.72 -3.75 6.77
N LYS A 143 -11.03 -3.77 6.96
CA LYS A 143 -11.95 -2.73 6.47
C LYS A 143 -12.63 -2.07 7.67
N GLN A 144 -13.08 -0.81 7.50
CA GLN A 144 -13.85 -0.13 8.52
C GLN A 144 -15.15 -0.91 8.83
N LYS A 145 -15.46 -1.02 10.12
CA LYS A 145 -16.70 -1.64 10.59
C LYS A 145 -17.84 -0.61 10.53
N ASN A 146 -18.95 -0.99 9.94
CA ASN A 146 -20.16 -0.17 10.03
C ASN A 146 -20.71 -0.22 11.47
N LEU A 147 -21.02 0.94 12.04
CA LEU A 147 -21.69 1.04 13.31
C LEU A 147 -23.21 0.98 13.10
N PRO A 148 -23.99 0.33 14.00
CA PRO A 148 -25.44 0.38 13.95
C PRO A 148 -25.94 1.81 13.96
N GLY A 149 -26.82 2.17 13.03
CA GLY A 149 -27.40 3.51 12.92
C GLY A 149 -26.53 4.55 12.17
N LEU A 150 -25.26 4.25 11.87
CA LEU A 150 -24.38 5.15 11.11
C LEU A 150 -24.03 4.50 9.75
N LYS A 151 -24.51 5.11 8.67
CA LYS A 151 -24.14 4.70 7.31
C LYS A 151 -22.92 5.48 6.85
N ILE A 152 -21.89 4.78 6.37
CA ILE A 152 -20.74 5.40 5.72
C ILE A 152 -21.19 5.87 4.34
N ASP A 153 -21.12 7.19 4.08
CA ASP A 153 -21.58 7.81 2.83
C ASP A 153 -20.52 7.77 1.71
N LYS A 154 -19.34 7.25 2.00
CA LYS A 154 -18.18 7.15 1.07
C LYS A 154 -17.67 8.48 0.52
N LYS A 155 -17.97 9.61 1.21
CA LYS A 155 -17.47 10.95 0.88
C LYS A 155 -16.21 11.29 1.66
#